data_258779b2392c96260dcc3a04dccaea0c
#
_entry.id   258779b2392c96260dcc3a04dccaea0c
#
_cell.length_a   1.000
_cell.length_b   1.000
_cell.length_c   1.000
_cell.angle_alpha   90.00
_cell.angle_beta   90.00
_cell.angle_gamma   90.00
#
_symmetry.space_group_name_H-M   'P 1'
#
loop_
_entity.id
_entity.type
_entity.pdbx_description
1 polymer ?
#
loop_
_entity_poly.entity_id
_entity_poly.type
_entity_poly.pdbx_seq_one_letter_code
_entity_poly.pdbx_strand_id
1 'polypeptide(L)'
;SGRLSLSVGAPSSPLISNVIMYLFDDSFTNFCQQREITYSRYADDLTFSTHHKNALFDLPNEVRHFLNKEYQNRITLNERKTVFTSRAHNRHITGVTLTTQGSLSIGRERKRFISSLIHKYKLGLLDPDTSYYLQGLLSFAIYIEPDFRVRMSKKYSTNTVTEIIKLRKEDEAYRKQ
;
A
#
# COMPACT_ATOMS: atom_id res chain seq x y z
N SER A 1 -16.69 19.49 24.36
CA SER A 1 -15.37 18.86 24.61
C SER A 1 -14.76 18.44 23.29
N GLY A 2 -13.80 19.26 22.78
CA GLY A 2 -13.13 18.97 21.53
C GLY A 2 -12.20 17.76 21.69
N ARG A 3 -12.55 16.63 21.10
CA ARG A 3 -11.59 15.52 20.92
C ARG A 3 -10.53 15.98 19.91
N LEU A 4 -9.27 15.99 20.35
CA LEU A 4 -8.14 16.17 19.45
C LEU A 4 -8.00 14.92 18.59
N SER A 5 -8.00 15.09 17.28
CA SER A 5 -7.76 14.02 16.30
C SER A 5 -6.75 14.48 15.25
N LEU A 6 -5.97 13.54 14.74
CA LEU A 6 -5.09 13.82 13.62
C LEU A 6 -5.93 14.09 12.35
N SER A 7 -5.60 15.16 11.63
CA SER A 7 -6.27 15.47 10.37
C SER A 7 -5.90 14.45 9.29
N VAL A 8 -6.91 13.86 8.66
CA VAL A 8 -6.70 12.95 7.54
C VAL A 8 -6.14 13.73 6.35
N GLY A 9 -5.03 13.25 5.78
CA GLY A 9 -4.37 13.87 4.63
C GLY A 9 -3.46 15.07 4.95
N ALA A 10 -3.33 15.49 6.21
CA ALA A 10 -2.36 16.53 6.57
C ALA A 10 -0.91 15.98 6.46
N PRO A 11 0.04 16.71 5.85
CA PRO A 11 1.43 16.25 5.68
C PRO A 11 2.14 15.94 7.00
N SER A 12 1.76 16.59 8.11
CA SER A 12 2.32 16.36 9.44
C SER A 12 1.78 15.13 10.16
N SER A 13 0.60 14.62 9.76
CA SER A 13 -0.05 13.51 10.48
C SER A 13 0.79 12.24 10.56
N PRO A 14 1.51 11.79 9.52
CA PRO A 14 2.38 10.61 9.63
C PRO A 14 3.53 10.81 10.61
N LEU A 15 4.14 11.98 10.64
CA LEU A 15 5.23 12.30 11.58
C LEU A 15 4.71 12.28 13.02
N ILE A 16 3.59 12.95 13.30
CA ILE A 16 2.97 12.99 14.63
C ILE A 16 2.56 11.58 15.07
N SER A 17 1.97 10.78 14.17
CA SER A 17 1.64 9.37 14.45
C SER A 17 2.87 8.57 14.85
N ASN A 18 4.00 8.75 14.15
CA ASN A 18 5.24 8.05 14.47
C ASN A 18 5.79 8.46 15.85
N VAL A 19 5.76 9.75 16.17
CA VAL A 19 6.21 10.24 17.49
C VAL A 19 5.34 9.68 18.61
N ILE A 20 4.02 9.71 18.44
CA ILE A 20 3.08 9.19 19.44
C ILE A 20 3.29 7.68 19.65
N MET A 21 3.46 6.91 18.58
CA MET A 21 3.57 5.44 18.64
C MET A 21 4.97 4.93 19.00
N TYR A 22 5.95 5.81 19.19
CA TYR A 22 7.35 5.41 19.41
C TYR A 22 7.54 4.46 20.60
N LEU A 23 6.97 4.78 21.76
CA LEU A 23 7.09 3.95 22.97
C LEU A 23 6.41 2.59 22.79
N PHE A 24 5.26 2.58 22.13
CA PHE A 24 4.59 1.33 21.77
C PHE A 24 5.45 0.50 20.82
N ASP A 25 5.97 1.11 19.74
CA ASP A 25 6.78 0.41 18.76
C ASP A 25 8.03 -0.21 19.40
N ASP A 26 8.71 0.51 20.28
CA ASP A 26 9.91 0.03 20.98
C ASP A 26 9.60 -1.18 21.87
N SER A 27 8.64 -1.04 22.77
CA SER A 27 8.28 -2.11 23.69
C SER A 27 7.66 -3.31 22.98
N PHE A 28 6.83 -3.06 21.96
CA PHE A 28 6.15 -4.13 21.22
C PHE A 28 7.08 -4.86 20.24
N THR A 29 8.08 -4.19 19.70
CA THR A 29 9.13 -4.83 18.90
C THR A 29 9.88 -5.87 19.71
N ASN A 30 10.30 -5.52 20.94
CA ASN A 30 10.98 -6.45 21.83
C ASN A 30 10.11 -7.67 22.19
N PHE A 31 8.81 -7.44 22.46
CA PHE A 31 7.84 -8.51 22.70
C PHE A 31 7.71 -9.45 21.50
N CYS A 32 7.64 -8.91 20.28
CA CYS A 32 7.53 -9.68 19.06
C CYS A 32 8.81 -10.48 18.76
N GLN A 33 9.98 -9.88 18.93
CA GLN A 33 11.27 -10.54 18.69
C GLN A 33 11.45 -11.77 19.58
N GLN A 34 11.08 -11.70 20.87
CA GLN A 34 11.14 -12.84 21.79
C GLN A 34 10.26 -14.02 21.37
N ARG A 35 9.28 -13.80 20.47
CA ARG A 35 8.33 -14.79 19.98
C ARG A 35 8.53 -15.13 18.51
N GLU A 36 9.64 -14.69 17.93
CA GLU A 36 9.94 -14.90 16.49
C GLU A 36 8.82 -14.37 15.57
N ILE A 37 8.21 -13.26 15.98
CA ILE A 37 7.21 -12.51 15.21
C ILE A 37 7.88 -11.29 14.60
N THR A 38 7.82 -11.15 13.28
CA THR A 38 8.21 -9.93 12.60
C THR A 38 7.08 -8.93 12.70
N TYR A 39 7.39 -7.76 13.24
CA TYR A 39 6.48 -6.62 13.40
C TYR A 39 6.89 -5.49 12.47
N SER A 40 5.91 -4.83 11.88
CA SER A 40 6.09 -3.56 11.18
C SER A 40 4.83 -2.71 11.29
N ARG A 41 4.98 -1.39 11.27
CA ARG A 41 3.89 -0.43 11.25
C ARG A 41 4.05 0.55 10.09
N TYR A 42 2.94 0.81 9.41
CA TYR A 42 2.83 1.89 8.44
C TYR A 42 1.66 2.80 8.85
N ALA A 43 1.99 3.99 9.33
CA ALA A 43 1.04 4.93 9.97
C ALA A 43 0.24 4.25 11.08
N ASP A 44 -1.04 3.97 10.87
CA ASP A 44 -1.97 3.29 11.79
C ASP A 44 -2.14 1.79 11.53
N ASP A 45 -1.56 1.26 10.44
CA ASP A 45 -1.65 -0.14 10.09
C ASP A 45 -0.50 -0.96 10.69
N LEU A 46 -0.83 -1.91 11.57
CA LEU A 46 0.11 -2.86 12.15
C LEU A 46 0.14 -4.14 11.32
N THR A 47 1.33 -4.65 11.02
CA THR A 47 1.49 -5.89 10.26
C THR A 47 2.40 -6.85 11.02
N PHE A 48 1.98 -8.10 11.10
CA PHE A 48 2.68 -9.17 11.81
C PHE A 48 2.88 -10.38 10.90
N SER A 49 4.04 -11.01 10.99
CA SER A 49 4.30 -12.26 10.30
C SER A 49 5.20 -13.19 11.12
N THR A 50 4.96 -14.49 11.00
CA THR A 50 5.76 -15.53 11.65
C THR A 50 5.69 -16.82 10.84
N HIS A 51 6.65 -17.71 11.09
CA HIS A 51 6.64 -19.09 10.57
C HIS A 51 5.91 -20.07 11.51
N HIS A 52 5.63 -19.66 12.75
CA HIS A 52 4.98 -20.51 13.74
C HIS A 52 3.46 -20.54 13.53
N LYS A 53 2.90 -21.75 13.41
CA LYS A 53 1.45 -21.94 13.27
C LYS A 53 0.73 -21.42 14.51
N ASN A 54 -0.38 -20.73 14.29
CA ASN A 54 -1.29 -20.23 15.31
C ASN A 54 -0.73 -19.16 16.27
N ALA A 55 0.55 -18.77 16.15
CA ALA A 55 1.20 -17.82 17.06
C ALA A 55 0.62 -16.40 17.00
N LEU A 56 -0.12 -16.07 15.94
CA LEU A 56 -0.71 -14.73 15.79
C LEU A 56 -2.14 -14.60 16.33
N PHE A 57 -2.82 -15.71 16.71
CA PHE A 57 -4.25 -15.64 17.06
C PHE A 57 -4.53 -14.82 18.32
N ASP A 58 -3.63 -14.85 19.30
CA ASP A 58 -3.78 -14.06 20.52
C ASP A 58 -3.17 -12.64 20.41
N LEU A 59 -2.49 -12.35 19.32
CA LEU A 59 -1.78 -11.08 19.14
C LEU A 59 -2.67 -9.83 19.25
N PRO A 60 -3.93 -9.83 18.78
CA PRO A 60 -4.82 -8.68 19.00
C PRO A 60 -5.06 -8.36 20.48
N ASN A 61 -5.08 -9.37 21.37
CA ASN A 61 -5.19 -9.19 22.82
C ASN A 61 -3.93 -8.54 23.39
N GLU A 62 -2.77 -9.00 22.95
CA GLU A 62 -1.48 -8.43 23.34
C GLU A 62 -1.34 -6.97 22.86
N VAL A 63 -1.68 -6.68 21.59
CA VAL A 63 -1.70 -5.30 21.08
C VAL A 63 -2.60 -4.41 21.94
N ARG A 64 -3.78 -4.88 22.28
CA ARG A 64 -4.74 -4.16 23.13
C ARG A 64 -4.16 -3.89 24.52
N HIS A 65 -3.50 -4.90 25.11
CA HIS A 65 -2.85 -4.77 26.41
C HIS A 65 -1.76 -3.68 26.39
N PHE A 66 -0.86 -3.72 25.41
CA PHE A 66 0.21 -2.72 25.24
C PHE A 66 -0.34 -1.32 24.96
N LEU A 67 -1.34 -1.19 24.09
CA LEU A 67 -1.97 0.10 23.79
C LEU A 67 -2.65 0.69 25.05
N ASN A 68 -3.30 -0.16 25.85
CA ASN A 68 -3.92 0.30 27.11
C ASN A 68 -2.89 0.75 28.12
N LYS A 69 -1.81 0.00 28.27
CA LYS A 69 -0.70 0.33 29.17
C LYS A 69 -0.06 1.69 28.82
N GLU A 70 0.21 1.92 27.53
CA GLU A 70 0.91 3.14 27.09
C GLU A 70 -0.03 4.35 26.96
N TYR A 71 -1.28 4.14 26.53
CA TYR A 71 -2.18 5.25 26.16
C TYR A 71 -3.49 5.29 26.93
N GLN A 72 -3.71 4.43 27.94
CA GLN A 72 -4.89 4.47 28.81
C GLN A 72 -6.22 4.51 28.01
N ASN A 73 -6.37 3.63 27.02
CA ASN A 73 -7.53 3.55 26.11
C ASN A 73 -7.74 4.76 25.18
N ARG A 74 -6.78 5.69 25.07
CA ARG A 74 -6.87 6.80 24.11
C ARG A 74 -6.63 6.36 22.67
N ILE A 75 -5.87 5.28 22.47
CA ILE A 75 -5.63 4.61 21.19
C ILE A 75 -6.16 3.18 21.31
N THR A 76 -6.97 2.76 20.36
CA THR A 76 -7.62 1.45 20.39
C THR A 76 -7.43 0.71 19.08
N LEU A 77 -7.41 -0.63 19.14
CA LEU A 77 -7.36 -1.48 17.97
C LEU A 77 -8.72 -1.50 17.25
N ASN A 78 -8.71 -1.36 15.92
CA ASN A 78 -9.91 -1.54 15.10
C ASN A 78 -10.07 -3.02 14.73
N GLU A 79 -10.82 -3.75 15.53
CA GLU A 79 -11.01 -5.19 15.34
C GLU A 79 -11.70 -5.56 14.02
N ARG A 80 -12.57 -4.67 13.48
CA ARG A 80 -13.26 -4.90 12.20
C ARG A 80 -12.30 -4.92 11.01
N LYS A 81 -11.12 -4.29 11.14
CA LYS A 81 -10.06 -4.28 10.14
C LYS A 81 -9.00 -5.36 10.38
N THR A 82 -9.06 -6.07 11.51
CA THR A 82 -8.09 -7.13 11.82
C THR A 82 -8.33 -8.34 10.93
N VAL A 83 -7.33 -8.72 10.15
CA VAL A 83 -7.41 -9.81 9.19
C VAL A 83 -6.27 -10.80 9.43
N PHE A 84 -6.62 -12.07 9.59
CA PHE A 84 -5.66 -13.18 9.58
C PHE A 84 -5.58 -13.77 8.18
N THR A 85 -4.36 -13.95 7.70
CA THR A 85 -4.13 -14.50 6.36
C THR A 85 -2.95 -15.46 6.37
N SER A 86 -2.87 -16.33 5.39
CA SER A 86 -1.77 -17.28 5.20
C SER A 86 -1.28 -17.28 3.76
N ARG A 87 -0.22 -18.05 3.46
CA ARG A 87 0.28 -18.21 2.09
C ARG A 87 -0.74 -18.80 1.11
N ALA A 88 -1.77 -19.48 1.61
CA ALA A 88 -2.84 -20.03 0.79
C ALA A 88 -3.81 -18.95 0.26
N HIS A 89 -3.77 -17.75 0.82
CA HIS A 89 -4.67 -16.65 0.46
C HIS A 89 -3.91 -15.45 -0.10
N ASN A 90 -4.63 -14.58 -0.80
CA ASN A 90 -4.08 -13.30 -1.23
C ASN A 90 -3.80 -12.40 -0.02
N ARG A 91 -2.54 -12.07 0.18
CA ARG A 91 -2.09 -11.21 1.28
C ARG A 91 -1.94 -9.79 0.75
N HIS A 92 -2.81 -8.89 1.20
CA HIS A 92 -2.74 -7.48 0.85
C HIS A 92 -2.16 -6.69 2.02
N ILE A 93 -1.10 -5.91 1.76
CA ILE A 93 -0.46 -5.04 2.75
C ILE A 93 -0.26 -3.68 2.08
N THR A 94 -0.80 -2.62 2.67
CA THR A 94 -0.66 -1.22 2.18
C THR A 94 -0.91 -1.06 0.67
N GLY A 95 -1.93 -1.77 0.14
CA GLY A 95 -2.32 -1.69 -1.27
C GLY A 95 -1.51 -2.54 -2.25
N VAL A 96 -0.57 -3.35 -1.75
CA VAL A 96 0.25 -4.28 -2.53
C VAL A 96 -0.08 -5.73 -2.14
N THR A 97 -0.02 -6.63 -3.09
CA THR A 97 -0.23 -8.08 -2.87
C THR A 97 1.11 -8.79 -2.71
N LEU A 98 1.25 -9.57 -1.63
CA LEU A 98 2.34 -10.53 -1.48
C LEU A 98 1.96 -11.85 -2.16
N THR A 99 2.75 -12.26 -3.13
CA THR A 99 2.55 -13.56 -3.81
C THR A 99 2.94 -14.72 -2.91
N THR A 100 2.54 -15.93 -3.29
CA THR A 100 2.95 -17.18 -2.60
C THR A 100 4.45 -17.41 -2.67
N GLN A 101 5.12 -16.84 -3.67
CA GLN A 101 6.58 -16.92 -3.87
C GLN A 101 7.36 -15.83 -3.11
N GLY A 102 6.67 -14.95 -2.37
CA GLY A 102 7.31 -13.87 -1.61
C GLY A 102 7.62 -12.60 -2.42
N SER A 103 7.22 -12.53 -3.69
CA SER A 103 7.37 -11.32 -4.50
C SER A 103 6.19 -10.36 -4.34
N LEU A 104 6.40 -9.08 -4.70
CA LEU A 104 5.35 -8.07 -4.71
C LEU A 104 4.56 -8.11 -6.01
N SER A 105 3.27 -7.80 -5.94
CA SER A 105 2.39 -7.69 -7.09
C SER A 105 1.34 -6.60 -6.87
N ILE A 106 0.95 -5.92 -7.95
CA ILE A 106 -0.17 -4.95 -7.91
C ILE A 106 -1.56 -5.62 -7.90
N GLY A 107 -1.61 -6.95 -7.93
CA GLY A 107 -2.84 -7.72 -7.96
C GLY A 107 -3.51 -7.82 -9.34
N ARG A 108 -4.39 -8.83 -9.48
CA ARG A 108 -4.99 -9.17 -10.79
C ARG A 108 -5.92 -8.09 -11.32
N GLU A 109 -6.74 -7.51 -10.46
CA GLU A 109 -7.73 -6.48 -10.85
C GLU A 109 -7.03 -5.23 -11.40
N ARG A 110 -6.04 -4.71 -10.67
CA ARG A 110 -5.28 -3.54 -11.11
C ARG A 110 -4.51 -3.80 -12.40
N LYS A 111 -3.93 -5.00 -12.59
CA LYS A 111 -3.29 -5.41 -13.85
C LYS A 111 -4.26 -5.38 -15.02
N ARG A 112 -5.46 -5.91 -14.84
CA ARG A 112 -6.51 -5.91 -15.87
C ARG A 112 -6.96 -4.50 -16.19
N PHE A 113 -7.16 -3.67 -15.18
CA PHE A 113 -7.55 -2.28 -15.34
C PHE A 113 -6.51 -1.48 -16.13
N ILE A 114 -5.23 -1.54 -15.74
CA ILE A 114 -4.13 -0.89 -16.49
C ILE A 114 -4.07 -1.40 -17.92
N SER A 115 -4.16 -2.71 -18.11
CA SER A 115 -4.15 -3.33 -19.46
C SER A 115 -5.32 -2.81 -20.33
N SER A 116 -6.51 -2.60 -19.76
CA SER A 116 -7.66 -2.04 -20.49
C SER A 116 -7.43 -0.58 -20.88
N LEU A 117 -6.83 0.23 -19.98
CA LEU A 117 -6.50 1.61 -20.29
C LEU A 117 -5.42 1.73 -21.36
N ILE A 118 -4.37 0.89 -21.33
CA ILE A 118 -3.36 0.85 -22.40
C ILE A 118 -4.01 0.54 -23.76
N HIS A 119 -4.97 -0.39 -23.79
CA HIS A 119 -5.70 -0.70 -25.01
C HIS A 119 -6.50 0.50 -25.54
N LYS A 120 -7.25 1.18 -24.67
CA LYS A 120 -8.00 2.40 -25.03
C LYS A 120 -7.07 3.53 -25.48
N TYR A 121 -5.91 3.72 -24.83
CA TYR A 121 -4.90 4.68 -25.24
C TYR A 121 -4.42 4.41 -26.67
N LYS A 122 -4.07 3.14 -26.98
CA LYS A 122 -3.65 2.73 -28.32
C LYS A 122 -4.70 3.00 -29.40
N LEU A 123 -5.99 2.98 -29.05
CA LEU A 123 -7.11 3.28 -29.95
C LEU A 123 -7.44 4.78 -30.02
N GLY A 124 -6.72 5.65 -29.30
CA GLY A 124 -7.04 7.09 -29.23
C GLY A 124 -8.34 7.42 -28.49
N LEU A 125 -8.81 6.54 -27.61
CA LEU A 125 -10.08 6.66 -26.89
C LEU A 125 -9.95 7.24 -25.47
N LEU A 126 -8.75 7.68 -25.08
CA LEU A 126 -8.55 8.33 -23.79
C LEU A 126 -8.40 9.84 -23.96
N ASP A 127 -9.03 10.58 -23.07
CA ASP A 127 -8.77 12.00 -22.86
C ASP A 127 -7.40 12.22 -22.21
N PRO A 128 -6.85 13.46 -22.26
CA PRO A 128 -5.53 13.75 -21.71
C PRO A 128 -5.40 13.42 -20.22
N ASP A 129 -6.42 13.74 -19.41
CA ASP A 129 -6.36 13.53 -17.94
C ASP A 129 -6.33 12.03 -17.61
N THR A 130 -7.15 11.24 -18.28
CA THR A 130 -7.15 9.77 -18.14
C THR A 130 -5.83 9.18 -18.63
N SER A 131 -5.18 9.77 -19.65
CA SER A 131 -3.86 9.36 -20.13
C SER A 131 -2.77 9.62 -19.09
N TYR A 132 -2.79 10.77 -18.40
CA TYR A 132 -1.87 11.05 -17.27
C TYR A 132 -2.14 10.14 -16.08
N TYR A 133 -3.40 9.86 -15.77
CA TYR A 133 -3.74 8.88 -14.75
C TYR A 133 -3.20 7.49 -15.07
N LEU A 134 -3.33 7.05 -16.32
CA LEU A 134 -2.73 5.80 -16.81
C LEU A 134 -1.20 5.80 -16.65
N GLN A 135 -0.54 6.90 -16.99
CA GLN A 135 0.91 7.05 -16.80
C GLN A 135 1.32 6.81 -15.34
N GLY A 136 0.63 7.43 -14.38
CA GLY A 136 0.89 7.24 -12.96
C GLY A 136 0.68 5.79 -12.52
N LEU A 137 -0.44 5.18 -12.91
CA LEU A 137 -0.74 3.78 -12.61
C LEU A 137 0.28 2.80 -13.21
N LEU A 138 0.70 3.03 -14.46
CA LEU A 138 1.67 2.19 -15.14
C LEU A 138 3.06 2.32 -14.51
N SER A 139 3.48 3.53 -14.18
CA SER A 139 4.74 3.78 -13.50
C SER A 139 4.79 3.13 -12.12
N PHE A 140 3.72 3.24 -11.32
CA PHE A 140 3.58 2.55 -10.05
C PHE A 140 3.63 1.02 -10.24
N ALA A 141 2.92 0.50 -11.24
CA ALA A 141 2.88 -0.93 -11.53
C ALA A 141 4.27 -1.49 -11.88
N ILE A 142 5.05 -0.75 -12.67
CA ILE A 142 6.41 -1.11 -13.06
C ILE A 142 7.35 -1.04 -11.85
N TYR A 143 7.18 -0.07 -10.97
CA TYR A 143 7.98 0.07 -9.75
C TYR A 143 7.79 -1.13 -8.81
N ILE A 144 6.55 -1.56 -8.60
CA ILE A 144 6.24 -2.72 -7.73
C ILE A 144 6.58 -4.06 -8.40
N GLU A 145 6.34 -4.17 -9.71
CA GLU A 145 6.46 -5.41 -10.47
C GLU A 145 7.13 -5.12 -11.83
N PRO A 146 8.47 -5.05 -11.89
CA PRO A 146 9.22 -4.67 -13.11
C PRO A 146 8.86 -5.50 -14.34
N ASP A 147 8.59 -6.79 -14.18
CA ASP A 147 8.18 -7.68 -15.27
C ASP A 147 6.86 -7.27 -15.94
N PHE A 148 6.05 -6.43 -15.25
CA PHE A 148 4.82 -5.92 -15.83
C PHE A 148 5.06 -5.09 -17.08
N ARG A 149 6.15 -4.29 -17.10
CA ARG A 149 6.58 -3.55 -18.29
C ARG A 149 6.81 -4.47 -19.49
N VAL A 150 7.57 -5.54 -19.28
CA VAL A 150 7.91 -6.51 -20.35
C VAL A 150 6.62 -7.15 -20.90
N ARG A 151 5.71 -7.57 -20.01
CA ARG A 151 4.42 -8.15 -20.41
C ARG A 151 3.54 -7.18 -21.20
N MET A 152 3.47 -5.92 -20.79
CA MET A 152 2.68 -4.91 -21.52
C MET A 152 3.32 -4.54 -22.85
N SER A 153 4.65 -4.46 -22.93
CA SER A 153 5.38 -4.24 -24.18
C SER A 153 5.18 -5.38 -25.19
N LYS A 154 5.17 -6.61 -24.73
CA LYS A 154 4.82 -7.77 -25.60
C LYS A 154 3.39 -7.72 -26.12
N LYS A 155 2.43 -7.26 -25.27
CA LYS A 155 1.01 -7.24 -25.63
C LYS A 155 0.61 -6.05 -26.49
N TYR A 156 1.15 -4.87 -26.26
CA TYR A 156 0.71 -3.61 -26.88
C TYR A 156 1.75 -2.89 -27.72
N SER A 157 2.97 -3.31 -27.75
CA SER A 157 4.21 -2.78 -28.29
C SER A 157 5.04 -1.98 -27.30
N THR A 158 6.36 -2.02 -27.50
CA THR A 158 7.32 -1.25 -26.70
C THR A 158 7.12 0.24 -26.88
N ASN A 159 6.79 0.69 -28.10
CA ASN A 159 6.56 2.11 -28.42
C ASN A 159 5.38 2.66 -27.61
N THR A 160 4.21 2.02 -27.65
CA THR A 160 3.02 2.44 -26.89
C THR A 160 3.30 2.55 -25.38
N VAL A 161 3.97 1.56 -24.79
CA VAL A 161 4.30 1.58 -23.36
C VAL A 161 5.28 2.71 -23.04
N THR A 162 6.26 2.96 -23.92
CA THR A 162 7.25 4.03 -23.74
C THR A 162 6.63 5.40 -23.92
N GLU A 163 5.72 5.59 -24.86
CA GLU A 163 4.96 6.83 -25.08
C GLU A 163 4.16 7.18 -23.84
N ILE A 164 3.40 6.24 -23.28
CA ILE A 164 2.62 6.47 -22.04
C ILE A 164 3.54 6.89 -20.89
N ILE A 165 4.68 6.21 -20.69
CA ILE A 165 5.61 6.53 -19.59
C ILE A 165 6.23 7.93 -19.77
N LYS A 166 6.40 8.39 -21.01
CA LYS A 166 7.03 9.67 -21.35
C LYS A 166 6.04 10.82 -21.53
N LEU A 167 4.74 10.61 -21.32
CA LEU A 167 3.75 11.71 -21.40
C LEU A 167 4.20 12.88 -20.54
N ARG A 168 4.12 14.09 -21.10
CA ARG A 168 4.38 15.35 -20.38
C ARG A 168 3.09 16.15 -20.35
N LYS A 169 2.75 16.70 -19.18
CA LYS A 169 1.72 17.73 -19.11
C LYS A 169 2.22 18.91 -19.94
N GLU A 170 1.49 19.26 -20.99
CA GLU A 170 1.69 20.54 -21.64
C GLU A 170 1.29 21.61 -20.63
N ASP A 171 2.18 22.57 -20.37
CA ASP A 171 1.86 23.70 -19.51
C ASP A 171 0.66 24.44 -20.13
N GLU A 172 -0.45 24.54 -19.40
CA GLU A 172 -1.65 25.27 -19.81
C GLU A 172 -1.37 26.77 -20.13
N ALA A 173 -0.19 27.25 -19.76
CA ALA A 173 0.28 28.62 -20.06
C ALA A 173 0.42 28.90 -21.58
N TYR A 174 0.62 27.88 -22.42
CA TYR A 174 0.74 28.06 -23.89
C TYR A 174 -0.59 27.97 -24.65
N ARG A 175 -1.70 27.59 -24.00
CA ARG A 175 -3.02 27.52 -24.67
C ARG A 175 -3.85 28.83 -24.55
N LYS A 176 -3.33 29.90 -23.93
CA LYS A 176 -4.00 31.20 -23.77
C LYS A 176 -3.35 32.32 -24.57
N GLN A 177 -2.71 32.00 -25.70
CA GLN A 177 -2.32 33.02 -26.71
C GLN A 177 -3.11 32.83 -27.98
#